data_a21c44d2d42c1d9e96f508712f87adff
#
_entry.id   a21c44d2d42c1d9e96f508712f87adff
#
_cell.length_a   1.000
_cell.length_b   1.000
_cell.length_c   1.000
_cell.angle_alpha   90.00
_cell.angle_beta   90.00
_cell.angle_gamma   90.00
#
_symmetry.space_group_name_H-M   'P 1'
#
loop_
_entity.id
_entity.type
_entity.pdbx_description
1 polymer ?
#
loop_
_entity_poly.entity_id
_entity_poly.type
_entity_poly.pdbx_seq_one_letter_code
_entity_poly.pdbx_strand_id
1 'polypeptide(L)'
;SDFCKRNNCFLIVDTISTFLCDSFDMAAMDAVVMITGSQKALACAPGIAVMILAPSAIKRIEKVQCCCQYLDLKLALKNMERGQTPWTPAVGILRQINVRLKEIESAGGAEVEIARCAELAKYFRDKLVENNLPFEIVSESLSNAVTPLHPITQSAFKIFLKMKDEYGMWICPNGGNMKDTIFRIGHIGHLQKEDYDKLIAAFIDLREKRFI
;
A
#
# COMPACT_ATOMS: atom_id res chain seq x y z
N SER A 1 -9.98 11.41 13.00
CA SER A 1 -11.43 11.27 13.28
C SER A 1 -11.99 12.46 14.07
N ASP A 2 -11.34 12.92 15.15
CA ASP A 2 -11.84 14.01 16.03
C ASP A 2 -12.10 15.33 15.30
N PHE A 3 -11.28 15.68 14.32
CA PHE A 3 -11.54 16.85 13.48
C PHE A 3 -12.87 16.72 12.72
N CYS A 4 -13.12 15.56 12.10
CA CYS A 4 -14.35 15.33 11.35
C CYS A 4 -15.57 15.35 12.25
N LYS A 5 -15.49 14.74 13.45
CA LYS A 5 -16.57 14.78 14.46
C LYS A 5 -16.92 16.20 14.87
N ARG A 6 -15.91 16.99 15.24
CA ARG A 6 -16.11 18.40 15.68
C ARG A 6 -16.65 19.31 14.58
N ASN A 7 -16.36 19.02 13.32
CA ASN A 7 -16.78 19.84 12.19
C ASN A 7 -17.95 19.26 11.40
N ASN A 8 -18.58 18.17 11.90
CA ASN A 8 -19.70 17.49 11.24
C ASN A 8 -19.35 17.09 9.77
N CYS A 9 -18.14 16.57 9.57
CA CYS A 9 -17.63 16.12 8.28
C CYS A 9 -17.58 14.59 8.21
N PHE A 10 -17.78 14.03 7.03
CA PHE A 10 -17.52 12.62 6.80
C PHE A 10 -16.03 12.34 6.68
N LEU A 11 -15.56 11.29 7.37
CA LEU A 11 -14.20 10.79 7.23
C LEU A 11 -14.18 9.71 6.14
N ILE A 12 -13.54 10.00 5.01
CA ILE A 12 -13.25 9.04 3.93
C ILE A 12 -11.75 8.76 3.97
N VAL A 13 -11.36 7.49 4.03
CA VAL A 13 -9.95 7.11 4.14
C VAL A 13 -9.52 6.28 2.94
N ASP A 14 -8.52 6.76 2.24
CA ASP A 14 -7.77 6.00 1.25
C ASP A 14 -6.74 5.12 1.98
N THR A 15 -7.02 3.84 2.04
CA THR A 15 -6.16 2.83 2.65
C THR A 15 -5.44 1.97 1.60
N ILE A 16 -5.36 2.43 0.35
CA ILE A 16 -4.78 1.63 -0.75
C ILE A 16 -3.39 1.09 -0.39
N SER A 17 -2.57 1.88 0.29
CA SER A 17 -1.22 1.47 0.68
C SER A 17 -1.11 0.88 2.08
N THR A 18 -2.08 1.10 2.97
CA THR A 18 -2.03 0.69 4.39
C THR A 18 -2.93 -0.51 4.70
N PHE A 19 -3.87 -0.84 3.82
CA PHE A 19 -4.73 -2.01 3.95
C PHE A 19 -3.90 -3.29 4.14
N LEU A 20 -4.21 -4.09 5.16
CA LEU A 20 -3.48 -5.31 5.54
C LEU A 20 -2.00 -5.09 5.93
N CYS A 21 -1.59 -3.85 6.19
CA CYS A 21 -0.23 -3.50 6.60
C CYS A 21 -0.20 -2.79 7.95
N ASP A 22 -1.10 -1.84 8.12
CA ASP A 22 -1.27 -1.09 9.36
C ASP A 22 -2.67 -1.35 9.92
N SER A 23 -2.81 -1.37 11.25
CA SER A 23 -4.10 -1.55 11.90
C SER A 23 -5.05 -0.42 11.52
N PHE A 24 -6.26 -0.79 11.12
CA PHE A 24 -7.31 0.15 10.78
C PHE A 24 -8.66 -0.36 11.24
N ASP A 25 -9.27 0.33 12.20
CA ASP A 25 -10.63 0.07 12.66
C ASP A 25 -11.56 1.19 12.18
N MET A 26 -12.38 0.87 11.19
CA MET A 26 -13.32 1.80 10.57
C MET A 26 -14.36 2.32 11.56
N ALA A 27 -14.81 1.49 12.50
CA ALA A 27 -15.81 1.86 13.49
C ALA A 27 -15.21 2.75 14.58
N ALA A 28 -14.06 2.39 15.13
CA ALA A 28 -13.36 3.17 16.16
C ALA A 28 -12.93 4.56 15.65
N MET A 29 -12.55 4.64 14.37
CA MET A 29 -12.18 5.90 13.72
C MET A 29 -13.40 6.72 13.24
N ASP A 30 -14.60 6.18 13.28
CA ASP A 30 -15.81 6.77 12.69
C ASP A 30 -15.61 7.12 11.21
N ALA A 31 -14.89 6.26 10.50
CA ALA A 31 -14.73 6.38 9.06
C ALA A 31 -15.97 5.86 8.34
N VAL A 32 -16.51 6.65 7.42
CA VAL A 32 -17.74 6.29 6.71
C VAL A 32 -17.45 5.58 5.39
N VAL A 33 -16.26 5.77 4.82
CA VAL A 33 -15.78 5.06 3.62
C VAL A 33 -14.32 4.70 3.81
N MET A 34 -13.98 3.45 3.49
CA MET A 34 -12.61 2.98 3.32
C MET A 34 -12.42 2.54 1.88
N ILE A 35 -11.30 2.92 1.27
CA ILE A 35 -10.99 2.59 -0.13
C ILE A 35 -9.67 1.82 -0.17
N THR A 36 -9.66 0.68 -0.89
CA THR A 36 -8.43 -0.06 -1.18
C THR A 36 -8.41 -0.56 -2.63
N GLY A 37 -7.30 -1.16 -3.04
CA GLY A 37 -7.11 -1.64 -4.41
C GLY A 37 -6.42 -2.99 -4.48
N SER A 38 -6.63 -3.68 -5.61
CA SER A 38 -6.10 -5.03 -5.84
C SER A 38 -4.57 -5.11 -5.91
N GLN A 39 -3.89 -4.02 -6.29
CA GLN A 39 -2.46 -4.01 -6.69
C GLN A 39 -1.47 -3.70 -5.56
N LYS A 40 -1.90 -3.64 -4.32
CA LYS A 40 -1.04 -3.37 -3.14
C LYS A 40 -0.93 -4.62 -2.26
N ALA A 41 -1.37 -4.57 -1.02
CA ALA A 41 -1.25 -5.69 -0.08
C ALA A 41 -1.96 -6.98 -0.53
N LEU A 42 -2.99 -6.87 -1.34
CA LEU A 42 -3.64 -8.04 -1.95
C LEU A 42 -2.77 -8.75 -2.99
N ALA A 43 -1.67 -8.14 -3.43
CA ALA A 43 -0.70 -8.72 -4.38
C ALA A 43 -1.32 -9.26 -5.68
N CYS A 44 -2.42 -8.63 -6.14
CA CYS A 44 -3.11 -8.95 -7.39
C CYS A 44 -2.76 -7.94 -8.48
N ALA A 45 -3.12 -8.23 -9.72
CA ALA A 45 -2.99 -7.27 -10.80
C ALA A 45 -3.86 -6.02 -10.54
N PRO A 46 -3.46 -4.81 -11.02
CA PRO A 46 -4.28 -3.61 -10.91
C PRO A 46 -5.55 -3.73 -11.75
N GLY A 47 -6.66 -3.14 -11.29
CA GLY A 47 -7.91 -3.06 -12.05
C GLY A 47 -9.19 -3.17 -11.21
N ILE A 48 -9.09 -3.45 -9.91
CA ILE A 48 -10.24 -3.45 -8.99
C ILE A 48 -9.97 -2.48 -7.84
N ALA A 49 -10.89 -1.53 -7.65
CA ALA A 49 -11.02 -0.75 -6.43
C ALA A 49 -12.13 -1.36 -5.55
N VAL A 50 -11.86 -1.48 -4.26
CA VAL A 50 -12.82 -1.98 -3.27
C VAL A 50 -13.16 -0.84 -2.32
N MET A 51 -14.44 -0.60 -2.11
CA MET A 51 -14.94 0.40 -1.17
C MET A 51 -15.76 -0.30 -0.08
N ILE A 52 -15.43 -0.04 1.17
CA ILE A 52 -16.23 -0.45 2.32
C ILE A 52 -17.01 0.77 2.79
N LEU A 53 -18.34 0.63 2.87
CA LEU A 53 -19.27 1.71 3.16
C LEU A 53 -19.96 1.48 4.52
N ALA A 54 -19.87 2.45 5.41
CA ALA A 54 -20.70 2.47 6.60
C ALA A 54 -22.19 2.76 6.24
N PRO A 55 -23.16 2.37 7.07
CA PRO A 55 -24.58 2.66 6.82
C PRO A 55 -24.90 4.15 6.62
N SER A 56 -24.17 5.03 7.28
CA SER A 56 -24.29 6.48 7.11
C SER A 56 -23.86 6.97 5.71
N ALA A 57 -22.82 6.34 5.13
CA ALA A 57 -22.40 6.62 3.76
C ALA A 57 -23.47 6.19 2.75
N ILE A 58 -24.07 5.00 2.94
CA ILE A 58 -25.16 4.50 2.08
C ILE A 58 -26.34 5.48 2.09
N LYS A 59 -26.79 5.91 3.28
CA LYS A 59 -27.85 6.92 3.42
C LYS A 59 -27.52 8.25 2.74
N ARG A 60 -26.25 8.63 2.71
CA ARG A 60 -25.80 9.85 2.03
C ARG A 60 -25.80 9.66 0.52
N ILE A 61 -25.32 8.52 0.02
CA ILE A 61 -25.30 8.16 -1.40
C ILE A 61 -26.74 8.23 -1.98
N GLU A 62 -27.74 7.70 -1.27
CA GLU A 62 -29.14 7.72 -1.70
C GLU A 62 -29.69 9.14 -1.95
N LYS A 63 -29.21 10.13 -1.18
CA LYS A 63 -29.70 11.52 -1.23
C LYS A 63 -28.96 12.39 -2.25
N VAL A 64 -27.78 11.99 -2.71
CA VAL A 64 -26.96 12.81 -3.62
C VAL A 64 -27.28 12.48 -5.06
N GLN A 65 -27.44 13.49 -5.90
CA GLN A 65 -27.50 13.30 -7.35
C GLN A 65 -26.07 13.09 -7.89
N CYS A 66 -25.83 11.95 -8.53
CA CYS A 66 -24.57 11.67 -9.21
C CYS A 66 -24.60 12.24 -10.62
N CYS A 67 -23.55 12.97 -11.01
CA CYS A 67 -23.38 13.48 -12.37
C CYS A 67 -22.42 12.62 -13.20
N CYS A 68 -21.90 11.52 -12.67
CA CYS A 68 -20.99 10.63 -13.37
C CYS A 68 -21.58 9.21 -13.46
N GLN A 69 -21.89 8.77 -14.66
CA GLN A 69 -22.50 7.46 -14.87
C GLN A 69 -21.58 6.31 -14.44
N TYR A 70 -20.29 6.39 -14.72
CA TYR A 70 -19.35 5.28 -14.44
C TYR A 70 -19.04 5.13 -12.94
N LEU A 71 -18.98 6.21 -12.19
CA LEU A 71 -18.68 6.22 -10.75
C LEU A 71 -19.94 6.37 -9.88
N ASP A 72 -21.12 6.07 -10.41
CA ASP A 72 -22.38 6.14 -9.66
C ASP A 72 -22.49 4.97 -8.67
N LEU A 73 -22.30 5.27 -7.39
CA LEU A 73 -22.44 4.30 -6.30
C LEU A 73 -23.88 3.81 -6.11
N LYS A 74 -24.93 4.57 -6.47
CA LYS A 74 -26.31 4.08 -6.45
C LYS A 74 -26.49 2.95 -7.44
N LEU A 75 -25.94 3.12 -8.64
CA LEU A 75 -25.98 2.10 -9.68
C LEU A 75 -25.20 0.86 -9.25
N ALA A 76 -24.04 1.04 -8.60
CA ALA A 76 -23.23 -0.05 -8.08
C ALA A 76 -23.98 -0.84 -6.99
N LEU A 77 -24.55 -0.15 -5.99
CA LEU A 77 -25.32 -0.77 -4.90
C LEU A 77 -26.54 -1.54 -5.44
N LYS A 78 -27.32 -0.94 -6.34
CA LYS A 78 -28.49 -1.59 -6.97
C LYS A 78 -28.11 -2.85 -7.75
N ASN A 79 -26.99 -2.85 -8.45
CA ASN A 79 -26.53 -4.05 -9.16
C ASN A 79 -26.00 -5.12 -8.20
N MET A 80 -25.37 -4.73 -7.10
CA MET A 80 -24.89 -5.66 -6.07
C MET A 80 -26.00 -6.48 -5.43
N GLU A 81 -27.22 -5.92 -5.25
CA GLU A 81 -28.40 -6.63 -4.73
C GLU A 81 -28.76 -7.88 -5.54
N ARG A 82 -28.48 -7.86 -6.84
CA ARG A 82 -28.68 -9.00 -7.75
C ARG A 82 -27.40 -9.77 -8.08
N GLY A 83 -26.31 -9.57 -7.32
CA GLY A 83 -25.02 -10.22 -7.54
C GLY A 83 -24.32 -9.81 -8.83
N GLN A 84 -24.55 -8.59 -9.30
CA GLN A 84 -23.97 -8.05 -10.54
C GLN A 84 -23.19 -6.77 -10.28
N THR A 85 -22.40 -6.38 -11.27
CA THR A 85 -21.73 -5.06 -11.35
C THR A 85 -22.40 -4.23 -12.46
N PRO A 86 -22.35 -2.88 -12.41
CA PRO A 86 -22.92 -2.03 -13.47
C PRO A 86 -22.29 -2.26 -14.85
N TRP A 87 -21.01 -2.62 -14.86
CA TRP A 87 -20.19 -2.84 -16.05
C TRP A 87 -19.49 -4.20 -15.95
N THR A 88 -19.05 -4.74 -17.07
CA THR A 88 -18.28 -5.99 -17.07
C THR A 88 -17.04 -5.86 -16.17
N PRO A 89 -16.91 -6.62 -15.08
CA PRO A 89 -15.79 -6.49 -14.17
C PRO A 89 -14.54 -7.19 -14.70
N ALA A 90 -13.38 -6.85 -14.16
CA ALA A 90 -12.14 -7.57 -14.39
C ALA A 90 -12.17 -8.93 -13.67
N VAL A 91 -12.90 -9.91 -14.21
CA VAL A 91 -13.18 -11.23 -13.59
C VAL A 91 -11.91 -11.96 -13.19
N GLY A 92 -10.85 -11.91 -14.03
CA GLY A 92 -9.57 -12.52 -13.70
C GLY A 92 -8.96 -11.97 -12.41
N ILE A 93 -9.04 -10.65 -12.18
CA ILE A 93 -8.55 -9.99 -10.96
C ILE A 93 -9.43 -10.32 -9.76
N LEU A 94 -10.76 -10.36 -9.92
CA LEU A 94 -11.67 -10.79 -8.84
C LEU A 94 -11.36 -12.21 -8.37
N ARG A 95 -11.02 -13.12 -9.29
CA ARG A 95 -10.57 -14.48 -8.94
C ARG A 95 -9.25 -14.47 -8.17
N GLN A 96 -8.28 -13.64 -8.57
CA GLN A 96 -7.01 -13.46 -7.84
C GLN A 96 -7.28 -12.95 -6.42
N ILE A 97 -8.12 -11.91 -6.26
CA ILE A 97 -8.51 -11.39 -4.94
C ILE A 97 -9.14 -12.50 -4.08
N ASN A 98 -10.06 -13.30 -4.65
CA ASN A 98 -10.70 -14.39 -3.90
C ASN A 98 -9.70 -15.45 -3.44
N VAL A 99 -8.72 -15.81 -4.27
CA VAL A 99 -7.65 -16.74 -3.87
C VAL A 99 -6.82 -16.12 -2.74
N ARG A 100 -6.39 -14.87 -2.91
CA ARG A 100 -5.56 -14.18 -1.91
C ARG A 100 -6.27 -14.02 -0.56
N LEU A 101 -7.55 -13.70 -0.56
CA LEU A 101 -8.32 -13.60 0.69
C LEU A 101 -8.44 -14.95 1.40
N LYS A 102 -8.60 -16.06 0.67
CA LYS A 102 -8.58 -17.41 1.24
C LYS A 102 -7.20 -17.79 1.81
N GLU A 103 -6.11 -17.40 1.16
CA GLU A 103 -4.76 -17.58 1.69
C GLU A 103 -4.58 -16.84 3.01
N ILE A 104 -5.00 -15.56 3.07
CA ILE A 104 -4.94 -14.75 4.29
C ILE A 104 -5.78 -15.39 5.40
N GLU A 105 -7.00 -15.80 5.09
CA GLU A 105 -7.89 -16.48 6.06
C GLU A 105 -7.26 -17.76 6.58
N SER A 106 -6.72 -18.60 5.69
CA SER A 106 -6.05 -19.86 6.05
C SER A 106 -4.77 -19.67 6.87
N ALA A 107 -4.09 -18.54 6.68
CA ALA A 107 -2.89 -18.17 7.45
C ALA A 107 -3.20 -17.61 8.85
N GLY A 108 -4.48 -17.37 9.19
CA GLY A 108 -4.91 -16.85 10.48
C GLY A 108 -5.56 -15.46 10.42
N GLY A 109 -5.85 -14.96 9.24
CA GLY A 109 -6.62 -13.73 9.03
C GLY A 109 -5.80 -12.45 8.89
N ALA A 110 -6.49 -11.33 8.92
CA ALA A 110 -5.91 -10.01 8.67
C ALA A 110 -4.82 -9.62 9.69
N GLU A 111 -5.01 -9.95 10.96
CA GLU A 111 -4.05 -9.62 12.02
C GLU A 111 -2.69 -10.30 11.80
N VAL A 112 -2.68 -11.54 11.32
CA VAL A 112 -1.44 -12.26 11.00
C VAL A 112 -0.74 -11.62 9.80
N GLU A 113 -1.48 -11.20 8.79
CA GLU A 113 -0.92 -10.50 7.63
C GLU A 113 -0.34 -9.13 8.01
N ILE A 114 -1.02 -8.37 8.86
CA ILE A 114 -0.53 -7.10 9.40
C ILE A 114 0.77 -7.32 10.21
N ALA A 115 0.78 -8.32 11.09
CA ALA A 115 1.97 -8.66 11.87
C ALA A 115 3.15 -9.07 10.98
N ARG A 116 2.91 -9.87 9.93
CA ARG A 116 3.92 -10.25 8.93
C ARG A 116 4.50 -9.03 8.22
N CYS A 117 3.65 -8.10 7.79
CA CYS A 117 4.08 -6.87 7.13
C CYS A 117 4.94 -6.01 8.06
N ALA A 118 4.52 -5.86 9.33
CA ALA A 118 5.27 -5.12 10.34
C ALA A 118 6.64 -5.74 10.62
N GLU A 119 6.71 -7.09 10.71
CA GLU A 119 7.97 -7.81 10.91
C GLU A 119 8.93 -7.60 9.74
N LEU A 120 8.46 -7.69 8.49
CA LEU A 120 9.28 -7.46 7.30
C LEU A 120 9.80 -6.02 7.24
N ALA A 121 8.94 -5.05 7.53
CA ALA A 121 9.32 -3.64 7.55
C ALA A 121 10.37 -3.35 8.63
N LYS A 122 10.20 -3.94 9.82
CA LYS A 122 11.18 -3.84 10.91
C LYS A 122 12.49 -4.51 10.52
N TYR A 123 12.45 -5.73 10.01
CA TYR A 123 13.62 -6.49 9.57
C TYR A 123 14.47 -5.69 8.58
N PHE A 124 13.85 -5.13 7.55
CA PHE A 124 14.56 -4.30 6.58
C PHE A 124 15.23 -3.08 7.22
N ARG A 125 14.51 -2.34 8.08
CA ARG A 125 15.05 -1.16 8.76
C ARG A 125 16.19 -1.50 9.72
N ASP A 126 16.07 -2.61 10.46
CA ASP A 126 17.13 -3.09 11.33
C ASP A 126 18.39 -3.40 10.51
N LYS A 127 18.26 -4.08 9.37
CA LYS A 127 19.38 -4.39 8.46
C LYS A 127 20.07 -3.15 7.88
N LEU A 128 19.33 -2.08 7.61
CA LEU A 128 19.93 -0.80 7.20
C LEU A 128 20.87 -0.26 8.27
N VAL A 129 20.43 -0.26 9.53
CA VAL A 129 21.20 0.25 10.67
C VAL A 129 22.38 -0.66 10.99
N GLU A 130 22.17 -1.97 11.08
CA GLU A 130 23.21 -2.96 11.36
C GLU A 130 24.39 -2.87 10.39
N ASN A 131 24.11 -2.57 9.13
CA ASN A 131 25.14 -2.48 8.09
C ASN A 131 25.66 -1.05 7.86
N ASN A 132 25.25 -0.06 8.66
CA ASN A 132 25.67 1.33 8.53
C ASN A 132 25.52 1.86 7.08
N LEU A 133 24.41 1.56 6.42
CA LEU A 133 24.16 2.01 5.06
C LEU A 133 23.86 3.52 5.05
N PRO A 134 24.36 4.29 4.06
CA PRO A 134 24.26 5.75 4.03
C PRO A 134 22.89 6.24 3.58
N PHE A 135 21.84 5.81 4.30
CA PHE A 135 20.44 6.16 4.04
C PHE A 135 19.77 6.69 5.31
N GLU A 136 19.04 7.77 5.17
CA GLU A 136 18.16 8.31 6.23
C GLU A 136 16.72 7.91 5.97
N ILE A 137 16.03 7.45 7.01
CA ILE A 137 14.57 7.21 6.94
C ILE A 137 13.86 8.55 7.12
N VAL A 138 13.12 9.00 6.10
CA VAL A 138 12.56 10.37 6.02
C VAL A 138 11.21 10.50 6.71
N SER A 139 10.71 9.47 7.36
CA SER A 139 9.37 9.49 7.98
C SER A 139 9.46 9.58 9.50
N GLU A 140 8.75 10.54 10.09
CA GLU A 140 8.56 10.65 11.53
C GLU A 140 7.64 9.54 12.08
N SER A 141 6.67 9.11 11.27
CA SER A 141 5.77 8.01 11.58
C SER A 141 6.01 6.86 10.59
N LEU A 142 6.46 5.73 11.10
CA LEU A 142 6.84 4.57 10.29
C LEU A 142 5.59 3.78 9.85
N SER A 143 5.38 3.67 8.54
CA SER A 143 4.41 2.74 7.97
C SER A 143 5.02 1.35 7.83
N ASN A 144 4.19 0.31 8.01
CA ASN A 144 4.59 -1.06 7.70
C ASN A 144 4.50 -1.38 6.21
N ALA A 145 3.87 -0.51 5.42
CA ALA A 145 3.73 -0.72 3.97
C ALA A 145 4.96 -0.29 3.17
N VAL A 146 5.70 0.74 3.63
CA VAL A 146 6.78 1.35 2.87
C VAL A 146 7.79 2.08 3.76
N THR A 147 9.07 2.01 3.42
CA THR A 147 10.14 2.83 4.02
C THR A 147 10.68 3.79 2.97
N PRO A 148 10.47 5.11 3.13
CA PRO A 148 11.12 6.13 2.31
C PRO A 148 12.55 6.38 2.78
N LEU A 149 13.49 6.40 1.85
CA LEU A 149 14.92 6.56 2.12
C LEU A 149 15.48 7.76 1.37
N HIS A 150 16.22 8.60 2.10
CA HIS A 150 17.05 9.67 1.55
C HIS A 150 18.51 9.20 1.52
N PRO A 151 19.13 9.05 0.35
CA PRO A 151 20.56 8.73 0.26
C PRO A 151 21.40 9.98 0.57
N ILE A 152 22.42 9.80 1.42
CA ILE A 152 23.27 10.91 1.88
C ILE A 152 24.29 11.32 0.82
N THR A 153 24.78 10.38 0.02
CA THR A 153 25.96 10.55 -0.81
C THR A 153 25.68 10.60 -2.31
N GLN A 154 24.53 10.11 -2.76
CA GLN A 154 24.20 9.95 -4.18
C GLN A 154 22.75 10.33 -4.48
N SER A 155 22.43 10.65 -5.73
CA SER A 155 21.04 10.83 -6.19
C SER A 155 20.23 9.52 -6.05
N ALA A 156 19.04 9.63 -5.47
CA ALA A 156 18.10 8.54 -5.32
C ALA A 156 17.74 7.89 -6.68
N PHE A 157 17.61 8.70 -7.73
CA PHE A 157 17.31 8.19 -9.07
C PHE A 157 18.49 7.44 -9.70
N LYS A 158 19.73 7.87 -9.45
CA LYS A 158 20.91 7.14 -9.92
C LYS A 158 21.04 5.79 -9.21
N ILE A 159 20.75 5.74 -7.90
CA ILE A 159 20.69 4.47 -7.16
C ILE A 159 19.64 3.55 -7.75
N PHE A 160 18.42 4.06 -8.00
CA PHE A 160 17.37 3.28 -8.66
C PHE A 160 17.81 2.68 -9.99
N LEU A 161 18.44 3.48 -10.87
CA LEU A 161 18.92 3.00 -12.16
C LEU A 161 19.98 1.90 -11.97
N LYS A 162 20.91 2.09 -11.06
CA LYS A 162 21.97 1.13 -10.76
C LYS A 162 21.38 -0.19 -10.26
N MET A 163 20.45 -0.11 -9.29
CA MET A 163 19.77 -1.29 -8.76
C MET A 163 19.00 -2.06 -9.85
N LYS A 164 18.29 -1.33 -10.72
CA LYS A 164 17.54 -1.92 -11.83
C LYS A 164 18.47 -2.57 -12.86
N ASP A 165 19.50 -1.86 -13.29
CA ASP A 165 20.32 -2.25 -14.47
C ASP A 165 21.42 -3.27 -14.12
N GLU A 166 22.01 -3.21 -12.92
CA GLU A 166 23.13 -4.09 -12.53
C GLU A 166 22.70 -5.24 -11.61
N TYR A 167 21.67 -5.03 -10.77
CA TYR A 167 21.22 -6.05 -9.81
C TYR A 167 19.88 -6.66 -10.16
N GLY A 168 19.19 -6.16 -11.21
CA GLY A 168 17.86 -6.64 -11.61
C GLY A 168 16.78 -6.36 -10.57
N MET A 169 16.99 -5.39 -9.66
CA MET A 169 16.11 -5.07 -8.56
C MET A 169 15.38 -3.76 -8.80
N TRP A 170 14.04 -3.82 -8.79
CA TRP A 170 13.20 -2.64 -8.93
C TRP A 170 12.86 -2.06 -7.56
N ILE A 171 13.58 -1.02 -7.12
CA ILE A 171 13.19 -0.17 -5.99
C ILE A 171 12.28 0.94 -6.48
N CYS A 172 11.40 1.48 -5.63
CA CYS A 172 10.39 2.44 -6.08
C CYS A 172 10.95 3.87 -6.13
N PRO A 173 11.24 4.44 -7.32
CA PRO A 173 11.70 5.82 -7.42
C PRO A 173 10.58 6.80 -7.11
N ASN A 174 10.91 8.03 -6.73
CA ASN A 174 9.99 9.15 -6.74
C ASN A 174 10.04 9.92 -8.06
N GLY A 175 9.03 10.75 -8.30
CA GLY A 175 8.97 11.68 -9.42
C GLY A 175 9.02 13.15 -8.99
N GLY A 176 8.94 14.06 -9.97
CA GLY A 176 8.93 15.50 -9.72
C GLY A 176 10.14 15.98 -8.91
N ASN A 177 9.90 16.87 -7.97
CA ASN A 177 10.97 17.48 -7.14
C ASN A 177 11.68 16.49 -6.20
N MET A 178 11.08 15.32 -5.95
CA MET A 178 11.67 14.31 -5.06
C MET A 178 12.44 13.22 -5.82
N LYS A 179 12.57 13.31 -7.13
CA LYS A 179 13.20 12.30 -7.98
C LYS A 179 14.63 11.93 -7.54
N ASP A 180 15.41 12.94 -7.23
CA ASP A 180 16.82 12.76 -6.88
C ASP A 180 17.09 12.63 -5.37
N THR A 181 16.08 12.89 -4.54
CA THR A 181 16.24 12.95 -3.09
C THR A 181 15.69 11.76 -2.34
N ILE A 182 14.67 11.07 -2.86
CA ILE A 182 13.99 9.98 -2.15
C ILE A 182 13.68 8.82 -3.09
N PHE A 183 13.98 7.61 -2.65
CA PHE A 183 13.39 6.37 -3.16
C PHE A 183 12.68 5.61 -2.04
N ARG A 184 11.90 4.60 -2.37
CA ARG A 184 11.08 3.87 -1.40
C ARG A 184 11.28 2.37 -1.53
N ILE A 185 11.29 1.68 -0.39
CA ILE A 185 11.27 0.22 -0.32
C ILE A 185 9.90 -0.21 0.20
N GLY A 186 9.18 -1.00 -0.60
CA GLY A 186 7.87 -1.56 -0.22
C GLY A 186 8.02 -2.82 0.62
N HIS A 187 7.03 -3.05 1.51
CA HIS A 187 6.97 -4.22 2.39
C HIS A 187 5.70 -5.05 2.19
N ILE A 188 4.91 -4.69 1.18
CA ILE A 188 3.64 -5.32 0.82
C ILE A 188 3.80 -6.35 -0.29
N GLY A 189 2.85 -7.26 -0.39
CA GLY A 189 2.87 -8.32 -1.38
C GLY A 189 3.57 -9.57 -0.88
N HIS A 190 3.99 -10.43 -1.80
CA HIS A 190 4.58 -11.73 -1.48
C HIS A 190 6.11 -11.62 -1.33
N LEU A 191 6.55 -10.82 -0.32
CA LEU A 191 7.96 -10.64 0.02
C LEU A 191 8.35 -11.51 1.20
N GLN A 192 9.64 -11.94 1.22
CA GLN A 192 10.26 -12.71 2.28
C GLN A 192 11.52 -12.00 2.80
N LYS A 193 12.07 -12.42 3.93
CA LYS A 193 13.30 -11.84 4.51
C LYS A 193 14.50 -11.95 3.55
N GLU A 194 14.57 -13.05 2.82
CA GLU A 194 15.61 -13.34 1.83
C GLU A 194 15.65 -12.32 0.67
N ASP A 195 14.52 -11.68 0.35
CA ASP A 195 14.47 -10.63 -0.66
C ASP A 195 15.15 -9.36 -0.14
N TYR A 196 14.98 -9.06 1.15
CA TYR A 196 15.70 -7.95 1.78
C TYR A 196 17.17 -8.25 1.99
N ASP A 197 17.55 -9.49 2.30
CA ASP A 197 18.97 -9.87 2.41
C ASP A 197 19.70 -9.64 1.08
N LYS A 198 19.08 -10.00 -0.04
CA LYS A 198 19.63 -9.71 -1.39
C LYS A 198 19.73 -8.20 -1.64
N LEU A 199 18.70 -7.44 -1.25
CA LEU A 199 18.67 -5.98 -1.42
C LEU A 199 19.76 -5.31 -0.58
N ILE A 200 19.92 -5.71 0.68
CA ILE A 200 20.97 -5.21 1.57
C ILE A 200 22.35 -5.57 1.04
N ALA A 201 22.56 -6.80 0.57
CA ALA A 201 23.81 -7.20 -0.03
C ALA A 201 24.18 -6.35 -1.26
N ALA A 202 23.18 -6.01 -2.11
CA ALA A 202 23.40 -5.11 -3.23
C ALA A 202 23.77 -3.67 -2.78
N PHE A 203 23.14 -3.15 -1.73
CA PHE A 203 23.53 -1.86 -1.17
C PHE A 203 24.95 -1.87 -0.55
N ILE A 204 25.34 -2.96 0.11
CA ILE A 204 26.71 -3.14 0.64
C ILE A 204 27.72 -3.12 -0.52
N ASP A 205 27.47 -3.86 -1.59
CA ASP A 205 28.34 -3.90 -2.77
C ASP A 205 28.45 -2.51 -3.44
N LEU A 206 27.35 -1.75 -3.53
CA LEU A 206 27.38 -0.36 -4.01
C LEU A 206 28.24 0.55 -3.13
N ARG A 207 28.20 0.37 -1.80
CA ARG A 207 29.04 1.11 -0.87
C ARG A 207 30.52 0.73 -1.03
N GLU A 208 30.85 -0.56 -1.14
CA GLU A 208 32.21 -1.04 -1.37
C GLU A 208 32.81 -0.52 -2.68
N LYS A 209 31.97 -0.41 -3.71
CA LYS A 209 32.31 0.23 -4.99
C LYS A 209 32.39 1.77 -4.92
N ARG A 210 32.16 2.36 -3.75
CA ARG A 210 32.11 3.82 -3.52
C ARG A 210 31.08 4.54 -4.41
N PHE A 211 30.00 3.87 -4.74
CA PHE A 211 28.90 4.47 -5.50
C PHE A 211 27.90 5.18 -4.56
N ILE A 212 27.71 4.64 -3.35
CA ILE A 212 26.92 5.25 -2.26
C ILE A 212 27.77 5.38 -1.01
#